data_6d1859cf244f5203f88c94fd5fd31603
#
_entry.id   6d1859cf244f5203f88c94fd5fd31603
#
_cell.length_a   1.000
_cell.length_b   1.000
_cell.length_c   1.000
_cell.angle_alpha   90.00
_cell.angle_beta   90.00
_cell.angle_gamma   90.00
#
_symmetry.space_group_name_H-M   'P 1'
#
loop_
_entity.id
_entity.type
_entity.pdbx_description
1 polymer ?
#
loop_
_entity_poly.entity_id
_entity_poly.type
_entity_poly.pdbx_seq_one_letter_code
_entity_poly.pdbx_strand_id
1 'polypeptide(L)'
;MLPCRQNEETAKMKLQYTAQELAMQFAALEQLFGKAVLVDPRRNVALDPATLQPTGSVENLPAMDKTGRGIDLTAGENGPELVLCQAITVDGCPYVAELYCQTPRELARTVGAENSLARALTQVQEELRRDYATGAFNARYINGEYRRYAEKAARQGQPVGVVLVRVNEYWTIREKESLAAAGSVLNMAAGLLLLNVGTDPHKAVLARLEDGLFAVVTVGSPAAAMLQTLRTAMNEANKEYSISLSRRGSFTTEMASAEWGETSSWDMMLSLAQSRL
;
A
#
# COMPACT_ATOMS: atom_id res chain seq x y z
N MET A 1 22.82 -32.10 6.06
CA MET A 1 23.24 -31.64 4.72
C MET A 1 22.19 -32.00 3.73
N LEU A 2 21.35 -31.07 3.36
CA LEU A 2 20.36 -31.19 2.26
C LEU A 2 20.41 -29.87 1.48
N PRO A 3 20.54 -29.89 0.16
CA PRO A 3 20.69 -28.71 -0.64
C PRO A 3 19.33 -28.07 -0.92
N CYS A 4 19.10 -26.91 -0.34
CA CYS A 4 18.00 -26.03 -0.69
C CYS A 4 18.46 -25.08 -1.82
N ARG A 5 18.57 -25.61 -3.05
CA ARG A 5 18.84 -24.85 -4.27
C ARG A 5 18.01 -25.42 -5.44
N GLN A 6 16.72 -25.33 -5.35
CA GLN A 6 15.83 -25.52 -6.50
C GLN A 6 14.52 -24.81 -6.18
N ASN A 7 14.41 -23.53 -6.42
CA ASN A 7 13.11 -22.82 -6.58
C ASN A 7 13.25 -21.33 -6.97
N GLU A 8 14.38 -20.90 -7.51
CA GLU A 8 14.48 -19.53 -8.04
C GLU A 8 14.19 -19.41 -9.56
N GLU A 9 13.93 -20.51 -10.26
CA GLU A 9 13.63 -20.48 -11.70
C GLU A 9 12.15 -20.41 -12.07
N THR A 10 11.23 -20.54 -11.14
CA THR A 10 9.79 -20.65 -11.43
C THR A 10 9.03 -19.32 -11.47
N ALA A 11 9.67 -18.18 -11.34
CA ALA A 11 9.01 -16.87 -11.38
C ALA A 11 9.44 -15.97 -12.55
N LYS A 12 10.25 -16.43 -13.48
CA LYS A 12 10.44 -15.72 -14.75
C LYS A 12 9.30 -16.07 -15.69
N MET A 13 8.35 -15.13 -15.83
CA MET A 13 7.29 -15.23 -16.83
C MET A 13 7.96 -15.51 -18.18
N LYS A 14 7.61 -16.63 -18.81
CA LYS A 14 8.13 -17.01 -20.12
C LYS A 14 7.73 -15.92 -21.11
N LEU A 15 8.68 -15.16 -21.62
CA LEU A 15 8.45 -14.07 -22.56
C LEU A 15 8.69 -14.49 -24.03
N GLN A 16 9.00 -15.76 -24.24
CA GLN A 16 9.24 -16.36 -25.55
C GLN A 16 8.26 -17.51 -25.76
N TYR A 17 7.54 -17.47 -26.85
CA TYR A 17 6.51 -18.43 -27.22
C TYR A 17 6.72 -18.96 -28.64
N THR A 18 6.27 -20.17 -28.91
CA THR A 18 5.92 -20.61 -30.24
C THR A 18 4.51 -20.13 -30.59
N ALA A 19 4.16 -20.03 -31.87
CA ALA A 19 2.81 -19.62 -32.28
C ALA A 19 1.71 -20.53 -31.68
N GLN A 20 1.97 -21.83 -31.57
CA GLN A 20 1.03 -22.78 -30.99
C GLN A 20 0.84 -22.56 -29.43
N GLU A 21 1.93 -22.34 -28.69
CA GLU A 21 1.85 -22.03 -27.27
C GLU A 21 1.12 -20.72 -27.04
N LEU A 22 1.37 -19.71 -27.90
CA LEU A 22 0.73 -18.41 -27.82
C LEU A 22 -0.79 -18.50 -27.95
N ALA A 23 -1.29 -19.23 -28.94
CA ALA A 23 -2.72 -19.40 -29.16
C ALA A 23 -3.45 -19.97 -27.93
N MET A 24 -2.86 -20.99 -27.30
CA MET A 24 -3.41 -21.57 -26.06
C MET A 24 -3.38 -20.57 -24.89
N GLN A 25 -2.30 -19.81 -24.75
CA GLN A 25 -2.17 -18.82 -23.70
C GLN A 25 -3.16 -17.66 -23.88
N PHE A 26 -3.33 -17.17 -25.09
CA PHE A 26 -4.27 -16.09 -25.39
C PHE A 26 -5.71 -16.50 -25.12
N ALA A 27 -6.11 -17.72 -25.46
CA ALA A 27 -7.45 -18.22 -25.11
C ALA A 27 -7.70 -18.24 -23.60
N ALA A 28 -6.70 -18.61 -22.80
CA ALA A 28 -6.80 -18.54 -21.33
C ALA A 28 -6.83 -17.10 -20.81
N LEU A 29 -6.02 -16.21 -21.40
CA LEU A 29 -5.98 -14.79 -21.02
C LEU A 29 -7.30 -14.07 -21.36
N GLU A 30 -7.94 -14.38 -22.49
CA GLU A 30 -9.26 -13.84 -22.83
C GLU A 30 -10.34 -14.25 -21.83
N GLN A 31 -10.29 -15.48 -21.31
CA GLN A 31 -11.22 -15.90 -20.25
C GLN A 31 -11.02 -15.13 -18.95
N LEU A 32 -9.79 -14.78 -18.62
CA LEU A 32 -9.46 -14.08 -17.37
C LEU A 32 -9.69 -12.57 -17.44
N PHE A 33 -9.32 -11.95 -18.57
CA PHE A 33 -9.32 -10.49 -18.76
C PHE A 33 -10.50 -9.99 -19.61
N GLY A 34 -11.23 -10.89 -20.24
CA GLY A 34 -12.36 -10.57 -21.12
C GLY A 34 -11.94 -10.16 -22.53
N LYS A 35 -10.74 -9.61 -22.73
CA LYS A 35 -10.16 -9.32 -24.05
C LYS A 35 -8.64 -9.34 -23.96
N ALA A 36 -8.00 -10.05 -24.88
CA ALA A 36 -6.56 -10.05 -25.07
C ALA A 36 -6.26 -9.82 -26.56
N VAL A 37 -5.29 -8.95 -26.86
CA VAL A 37 -4.92 -8.60 -28.24
C VAL A 37 -3.43 -8.79 -28.44
N LEU A 38 -3.04 -9.46 -29.53
CA LEU A 38 -1.66 -9.53 -29.96
C LEU A 38 -1.41 -8.41 -30.97
N VAL A 39 -0.37 -7.61 -30.75
CA VAL A 39 -0.06 -6.46 -31.62
C VAL A 39 1.32 -6.63 -32.25
N ASP A 40 1.41 -6.40 -33.54
CA ASP A 40 2.68 -6.17 -34.23
C ASP A 40 3.07 -4.69 -34.11
N PRO A 41 4.07 -4.35 -33.29
CA PRO A 41 4.44 -2.95 -33.04
C PRO A 41 5.10 -2.27 -34.27
N ARG A 42 5.54 -3.04 -35.27
CA ARG A 42 6.17 -2.48 -36.46
C ARG A 42 5.16 -2.01 -37.49
N ARG A 43 3.98 -2.64 -37.49
CA ARG A 43 2.91 -2.36 -38.45
C ARG A 43 1.72 -1.65 -37.80
N ASN A 44 1.69 -1.55 -36.49
CA ASN A 44 0.55 -1.08 -35.68
C ASN A 44 -0.75 -1.83 -36.03
N VAL A 45 -0.67 -3.15 -36.14
CA VAL A 45 -1.82 -4.01 -36.44
C VAL A 45 -2.03 -5.04 -35.33
N ALA A 46 -3.30 -5.28 -35.02
CA ALA A 46 -3.72 -6.40 -34.20
C ALA A 46 -3.67 -7.68 -35.02
N LEU A 47 -3.25 -8.77 -34.41
CA LEU A 47 -3.09 -10.09 -35.03
C LEU A 47 -3.98 -11.12 -34.33
N ASP A 48 -4.44 -12.09 -35.08
CA ASP A 48 -4.98 -13.33 -34.52
C ASP A 48 -3.84 -14.17 -33.93
N PRO A 49 -3.89 -14.53 -32.65
CA PRO A 49 -2.80 -15.25 -31.96
C PRO A 49 -2.51 -16.65 -32.54
N ALA A 50 -3.51 -17.28 -33.20
CA ALA A 50 -3.37 -18.63 -33.75
C ALA A 50 -2.79 -18.62 -35.15
N THR A 51 -3.13 -17.62 -35.96
CA THR A 51 -2.75 -17.57 -37.41
C THR A 51 -1.71 -16.50 -37.70
N LEU A 52 -1.49 -15.57 -36.75
CA LEU A 52 -0.66 -14.36 -36.89
C LEU A 52 -1.09 -13.46 -38.07
N GLN A 53 -2.35 -13.57 -38.51
CA GLN A 53 -2.91 -12.74 -39.58
C GLN A 53 -3.48 -11.45 -38.99
N PRO A 54 -3.38 -10.32 -39.71
CA PRO A 54 -3.95 -9.05 -39.29
C PRO A 54 -5.47 -9.14 -39.09
N THR A 55 -5.97 -8.65 -37.93
CA THR A 55 -7.39 -8.57 -37.59
C THR A 55 -7.91 -7.14 -37.52
N GLY A 56 -7.02 -6.15 -37.38
CA GLY A 56 -7.39 -4.74 -37.30
C GLY A 56 -6.18 -3.83 -37.17
N SER A 57 -6.41 -2.52 -37.18
CA SER A 57 -5.40 -1.50 -36.91
C SER A 57 -5.40 -1.11 -35.43
N VAL A 58 -4.22 -0.80 -34.90
CA VAL A 58 -4.04 -0.26 -33.55
C VAL A 58 -3.58 1.18 -33.67
N GLU A 59 -4.32 2.13 -33.09
CA GLU A 59 -4.04 3.56 -33.27
C GLU A 59 -2.78 4.00 -32.51
N ASN A 60 -2.60 3.55 -31.28
CA ASN A 60 -1.43 3.88 -30.47
C ASN A 60 -1.06 2.70 -29.57
N LEU A 61 0.24 2.41 -29.49
CA LEU A 61 0.77 1.52 -28.49
C LEU A 61 1.14 2.31 -27.22
N PRO A 62 0.82 1.83 -26.03
CA PRO A 62 1.22 2.48 -24.80
C PRO A 62 2.74 2.58 -24.67
N ALA A 63 3.20 3.62 -23.97
CA ALA A 63 4.61 3.74 -23.64
C ALA A 63 5.03 2.58 -22.72
N MET A 64 6.05 1.85 -23.13
CA MET A 64 6.59 0.73 -22.35
C MET A 64 7.87 1.13 -21.63
N ASP A 65 8.07 0.56 -20.45
CA ASP A 65 9.30 0.71 -19.68
C ASP A 65 10.46 -0.12 -20.25
N LYS A 66 11.64 -0.03 -19.61
CA LYS A 66 12.83 -0.78 -20.03
C LYS A 66 12.69 -2.31 -19.92
N THR A 67 11.65 -2.81 -19.24
CA THR A 67 11.35 -4.23 -19.11
C THR A 67 10.32 -4.70 -20.13
N GLY A 68 9.88 -3.81 -21.01
CA GLY A 68 8.85 -4.08 -22.01
C GLY A 68 7.45 -4.17 -21.44
N ARG A 69 7.18 -3.48 -20.34
CA ARG A 69 5.87 -3.39 -19.71
C ARG A 69 5.29 -2.00 -19.83
N GLY A 70 3.99 -1.94 -20.07
CA GLY A 70 3.25 -0.69 -20.13
C GLY A 70 1.88 -0.83 -19.48
N ILE A 71 1.34 0.28 -19.04
CA ILE A 71 -0.02 0.38 -18.52
C ILE A 71 -0.63 1.61 -19.18
N ASP A 72 -1.80 1.44 -19.76
CA ASP A 72 -2.56 2.54 -20.35
C ASP A 72 -4.03 2.47 -19.95
N LEU A 73 -4.74 3.56 -20.19
CA LEU A 73 -6.16 3.67 -19.97
C LEU A 73 -6.82 4.07 -21.27
N THR A 74 -7.69 3.20 -21.79
CA THR A 74 -8.41 3.45 -23.04
C THR A 74 -9.92 3.62 -22.78
N ALA A 75 -10.59 4.24 -23.73
CA ALA A 75 -12.04 4.29 -23.72
C ALA A 75 -12.60 2.99 -24.32
N GLY A 76 -13.20 2.15 -23.49
CA GLY A 76 -13.93 0.96 -23.93
C GLY A 76 -15.41 1.21 -24.12
N GLU A 77 -16.14 0.26 -24.70
CA GLU A 77 -17.58 0.38 -24.96
C GLU A 77 -18.42 0.56 -23.68
N ASN A 78 -17.95 0.04 -22.55
CA ASN A 78 -18.64 0.08 -21.26
C ASN A 78 -17.99 1.03 -20.24
N GLY A 79 -17.09 1.89 -20.68
CA GLY A 79 -16.32 2.82 -19.84
C GLY A 79 -14.81 2.65 -19.99
N PRO A 80 -14.00 3.31 -19.17
CA PRO A 80 -12.54 3.21 -19.27
C PRO A 80 -12.06 1.79 -18.97
N GLU A 81 -11.18 1.28 -19.82
CA GLU A 81 -10.53 -0.01 -19.70
C GLU A 81 -9.06 0.18 -19.38
N LEU A 82 -8.56 -0.54 -18.37
CA LEU A 82 -7.14 -0.61 -18.08
C LEU A 82 -6.48 -1.60 -19.04
N VAL A 83 -5.48 -1.16 -19.77
CA VAL A 83 -4.72 -1.99 -20.71
C VAL A 83 -3.35 -2.27 -20.10
N LEU A 84 -3.07 -3.54 -19.87
CA LEU A 84 -1.75 -4.00 -19.45
C LEU A 84 -1.01 -4.49 -20.70
N CYS A 85 0.17 -3.94 -20.98
CA CYS A 85 0.99 -4.29 -22.13
C CYS A 85 2.25 -5.02 -21.70
N GLN A 86 2.60 -6.06 -22.45
CA GLN A 86 3.84 -6.82 -22.26
C GLN A 86 4.48 -7.13 -23.61
N ALA A 87 5.73 -6.72 -23.77
CA ALA A 87 6.55 -7.16 -24.89
C ALA A 87 6.85 -8.65 -24.77
N ILE A 88 6.59 -9.39 -25.86
CA ILE A 88 6.82 -10.83 -25.97
C ILE A 88 7.56 -11.15 -27.28
N THR A 89 8.13 -12.33 -27.37
CA THR A 89 8.75 -12.83 -28.60
C THR A 89 8.03 -14.11 -29.04
N VAL A 90 7.59 -14.15 -30.29
CA VAL A 90 6.94 -15.33 -30.87
C VAL A 90 7.76 -15.77 -32.11
N ASP A 91 8.24 -17.00 -32.04
CA ASP A 91 9.13 -17.57 -33.12
C ASP A 91 10.29 -16.62 -33.49
N GLY A 92 10.88 -15.96 -32.50
CA GLY A 92 11.98 -15.01 -32.67
C GLY A 92 11.60 -13.60 -33.12
N CYS A 93 10.31 -13.32 -33.35
CA CYS A 93 9.81 -11.99 -33.75
C CYS A 93 9.20 -11.26 -32.54
N PRO A 94 9.46 -9.94 -32.40
CA PRO A 94 8.90 -9.16 -31.28
C PRO A 94 7.46 -8.75 -31.56
N TYR A 95 6.60 -8.93 -30.54
CA TYR A 95 5.20 -8.54 -30.48
C TYR A 95 4.87 -7.91 -29.13
N VAL A 96 3.67 -7.37 -29.00
CA VAL A 96 3.13 -6.85 -27.74
C VAL A 96 1.82 -7.58 -27.44
N ALA A 97 1.69 -8.13 -26.25
CA ALA A 97 0.44 -8.63 -25.72
C ALA A 97 -0.26 -7.51 -24.93
N GLU A 98 -1.48 -7.15 -25.31
CA GLU A 98 -2.35 -6.22 -24.62
C GLU A 98 -3.47 -7.00 -23.93
N LEU A 99 -3.62 -6.80 -22.62
CA LEU A 99 -4.64 -7.41 -21.79
C LEU A 99 -5.59 -6.32 -21.28
N TYR A 100 -6.85 -6.42 -21.64
CA TYR A 100 -7.87 -5.45 -21.31
C TYR A 100 -8.60 -5.87 -20.04
N CYS A 101 -8.36 -5.18 -18.96
CA CYS A 101 -9.04 -5.41 -17.70
C CYS A 101 -10.37 -4.64 -17.73
N GLN A 102 -11.47 -5.36 -17.89
CA GLN A 102 -12.79 -4.76 -17.72
C GLN A 102 -12.96 -4.36 -16.26
N THR A 103 -13.29 -3.11 -16.03
CA THR A 103 -13.75 -2.69 -14.70
C THR A 103 -15.00 -3.47 -14.32
N PRO A 104 -15.12 -3.98 -13.09
CA PRO A 104 -16.31 -4.71 -12.65
C PRO A 104 -17.57 -3.90 -12.97
N ARG A 105 -18.53 -4.51 -13.62
CA ARG A 105 -19.81 -3.86 -14.06
C ARG A 105 -20.54 -3.11 -12.93
N GLU A 106 -20.29 -3.48 -11.68
CA GLU A 106 -20.83 -2.82 -10.49
C GLU A 106 -20.23 -1.43 -10.28
N LEU A 107 -18.94 -1.23 -10.57
CA LEU A 107 -18.30 0.09 -10.51
C LEU A 107 -18.80 1.02 -11.64
N ALA A 108 -19.08 0.49 -12.82
CA ALA A 108 -19.57 1.25 -13.96
C ALA A 108 -21.04 1.72 -13.80
N ARG A 109 -21.83 1.03 -12.95
CA ARG A 109 -23.26 1.36 -12.73
C ARG A 109 -23.51 2.47 -11.71
N THR A 110 -22.58 2.75 -10.82
CA THR A 110 -22.83 3.63 -9.66
C THR A 110 -22.49 5.10 -9.92
N VAL A 111 -21.62 5.41 -10.88
CA VAL A 111 -21.22 6.79 -11.24
C VAL A 111 -20.68 6.81 -12.67
N GLY A 112 -20.86 7.92 -13.41
CA GLY A 112 -20.21 8.08 -14.72
C GLY A 112 -18.71 7.73 -14.67
N ALA A 113 -18.22 7.11 -15.73
CA ALA A 113 -16.93 6.40 -15.79
C ALA A 113 -15.72 7.18 -15.23
N GLU A 114 -15.69 8.49 -15.41
CA GLU A 114 -14.63 9.36 -14.88
C GLU A 114 -14.59 9.40 -13.33
N ASN A 115 -15.76 9.36 -12.69
CA ASN A 115 -15.85 9.40 -11.22
C ASN A 115 -15.49 8.05 -10.57
N SER A 116 -15.70 6.93 -11.24
CA SER A 116 -15.37 5.60 -10.71
C SER A 116 -13.86 5.35 -10.72
N LEU A 117 -13.17 5.79 -11.77
CA LEU A 117 -11.70 5.70 -11.83
C LEU A 117 -11.04 6.60 -10.79
N ALA A 118 -11.49 7.86 -10.67
CA ALA A 118 -10.97 8.78 -9.65
C ALA A 118 -11.17 8.22 -8.24
N ARG A 119 -12.32 7.59 -7.97
CA ARG A 119 -12.58 6.91 -6.68
C ARG A 119 -11.69 5.69 -6.48
N ALA A 120 -11.54 4.83 -7.50
CA ALA A 120 -10.65 3.67 -7.41
C ALA A 120 -9.19 4.08 -7.18
N LEU A 121 -8.70 5.09 -7.88
CA LEU A 121 -7.38 5.65 -7.67
C LEU A 121 -7.23 6.26 -6.27
N THR A 122 -8.24 6.98 -5.78
CA THR A 122 -8.24 7.51 -4.42
C THR A 122 -8.21 6.38 -3.40
N GLN A 123 -9.00 5.33 -3.59
CA GLN A 123 -9.01 4.17 -2.69
C GLN A 123 -7.66 3.45 -2.68
N VAL A 124 -7.06 3.20 -3.85
CA VAL A 124 -5.71 2.62 -3.95
C VAL A 124 -4.68 3.53 -3.28
N GLN A 125 -4.76 4.84 -3.46
CA GLN A 125 -3.88 5.79 -2.78
C GLN A 125 -4.04 5.75 -1.27
N GLU A 126 -5.27 5.66 -0.76
CA GLU A 126 -5.54 5.52 0.68
C GLU A 126 -5.00 4.19 1.24
N GLU A 127 -5.15 3.09 0.51
CA GLU A 127 -4.59 1.80 0.89
C GLU A 127 -3.05 1.83 0.91
N LEU A 128 -2.41 2.47 -0.09
CA LEU A 128 -0.96 2.64 -0.15
C LEU A 128 -0.39 3.51 0.97
N ARG A 129 -1.21 4.33 1.63
CA ARG A 129 -0.82 5.15 2.79
C ARG A 129 -0.84 4.39 4.10
N ARG A 130 -1.51 3.23 4.15
CA ARG A 130 -1.70 2.47 5.38
C ARG A 130 -0.69 1.34 5.55
N ASP A 131 -0.44 0.99 6.80
CA ASP A 131 0.21 -0.24 7.18
C ASP A 131 -0.83 -1.37 7.17
N TYR A 132 -0.60 -2.37 6.34
CA TYR A 132 -1.54 -3.48 6.13
C TYR A 132 -1.84 -4.27 7.42
N ALA A 133 -0.84 -4.41 8.29
CA ALA A 133 -0.98 -5.21 9.50
C ALA A 133 -1.80 -4.51 10.59
N THR A 134 -1.75 -3.18 10.68
CA THR A 134 -2.34 -2.43 11.80
C THR A 134 -3.46 -1.48 11.39
N GLY A 135 -3.62 -1.18 10.10
CA GLY A 135 -4.56 -0.18 9.60
C GLY A 135 -4.16 1.28 9.90
N ALA A 136 -3.10 1.51 10.68
CA ALA A 136 -2.52 2.82 10.89
C ALA A 136 -1.89 3.35 9.59
N PHE A 137 -1.57 4.63 9.51
CA PHE A 137 -0.76 5.11 8.39
C PHE A 137 0.64 4.49 8.43
N ASN A 138 1.30 4.40 7.28
CA ASN A 138 2.67 3.88 7.22
C ASN A 138 3.71 5.00 7.36
N ALA A 139 4.96 4.61 7.60
CA ALA A 139 6.08 5.55 7.77
C ALA A 139 6.29 6.43 6.51
N ARG A 140 6.02 5.91 5.31
CA ARG A 140 6.16 6.66 4.05
C ARG A 140 5.19 7.83 3.99
N TYR A 141 3.92 7.60 4.35
CA TYR A 141 2.92 8.65 4.36
C TYR A 141 3.25 9.74 5.38
N ILE A 142 3.60 9.35 6.61
CA ILE A 142 3.86 10.30 7.69
C ILE A 142 5.09 11.16 7.42
N ASN A 143 6.18 10.58 6.90
CA ASN A 143 7.41 11.28 6.59
C ASN A 143 7.40 12.01 5.22
N GLY A 144 6.39 11.76 4.40
CA GLY A 144 6.22 12.36 3.08
C GLY A 144 5.09 13.39 3.03
N GLU A 145 3.87 12.92 2.78
CA GLU A 145 2.72 13.79 2.54
C GLU A 145 2.28 14.52 3.81
N TYR A 146 2.15 13.79 4.91
CA TYR A 146 1.67 14.37 6.17
C TYR A 146 2.68 15.34 6.78
N ARG A 147 3.97 15.03 6.68
CA ARG A 147 5.06 15.95 7.07
C ARG A 147 4.86 17.33 6.46
N ARG A 148 4.61 17.42 5.14
CA ARG A 148 4.42 18.70 4.44
C ARG A 148 3.23 19.49 4.99
N TYR A 149 2.14 18.79 5.31
CA TYR A 149 0.98 19.40 5.95
C TYR A 149 1.32 19.93 7.35
N ALA A 150 1.94 19.12 8.19
CA ALA A 150 2.31 19.48 9.55
C ALA A 150 3.33 20.63 9.60
N GLU A 151 4.37 20.60 8.75
CA GLU A 151 5.33 21.71 8.63
C GLU A 151 4.69 23.03 8.18
N LYS A 152 3.71 22.97 7.27
CA LYS A 152 2.95 24.16 6.87
C LYS A 152 2.13 24.70 8.03
N ALA A 153 1.44 23.86 8.79
CA ALA A 153 0.68 24.25 9.96
C ALA A 153 1.58 24.89 11.04
N ALA A 154 2.74 24.30 11.31
CA ALA A 154 3.71 24.82 12.26
C ALA A 154 4.23 26.22 11.84
N ARG A 155 4.53 26.42 10.56
CA ARG A 155 4.93 27.75 10.02
C ARG A 155 3.81 28.78 10.11
N GLN A 156 2.55 28.36 10.20
CA GLN A 156 1.38 29.20 10.42
C GLN A 156 1.12 29.46 11.91
N GLY A 157 2.00 29.01 12.79
CA GLY A 157 1.89 29.19 14.25
C GLY A 157 0.94 28.21 14.94
N GLN A 158 0.49 27.17 14.25
CA GLN A 158 -0.31 26.12 14.89
C GLN A 158 0.62 25.20 15.71
N PRO A 159 0.19 24.74 16.90
CA PRO A 159 0.93 23.73 17.63
C PRO A 159 0.99 22.44 16.82
N VAL A 160 2.19 21.92 16.69
CA VAL A 160 2.46 20.63 16.03
C VAL A 160 3.40 19.85 16.92
N GLY A 161 3.09 18.58 17.16
CA GLY A 161 3.95 17.72 17.94
C GLY A 161 3.78 16.25 17.58
N VAL A 162 4.61 15.42 18.20
CA VAL A 162 4.60 13.98 18.03
C VAL A 162 4.59 13.28 19.38
N VAL A 163 3.81 12.21 19.48
CA VAL A 163 3.90 11.22 20.54
C VAL A 163 4.41 9.92 19.94
N LEU A 164 5.54 9.43 20.39
CA LEU A 164 6.04 8.10 20.08
C LEU A 164 5.51 7.10 21.12
N VAL A 165 5.10 5.94 20.62
CA VAL A 165 4.57 4.83 21.44
C VAL A 165 5.31 3.55 21.02
N ARG A 166 6.09 2.99 21.95
CA ARG A 166 6.81 1.73 21.78
C ARG A 166 6.05 0.62 22.50
N VAL A 167 5.84 -0.49 21.82
CA VAL A 167 5.35 -1.75 22.40
C VAL A 167 6.56 -2.58 22.83
N ASN A 168 6.80 -2.65 24.14
CA ASN A 168 8.05 -3.19 24.69
C ASN A 168 8.24 -4.68 24.40
N GLU A 169 7.15 -5.47 24.47
CA GLU A 169 7.22 -6.93 24.33
C GLU A 169 7.23 -7.42 22.88
N TYR A 170 7.10 -6.53 21.88
CA TYR A 170 6.99 -6.92 20.47
C TYR A 170 8.09 -7.90 20.04
N TRP A 171 9.35 -7.55 20.27
CA TRP A 171 10.49 -8.36 19.86
C TRP A 171 10.56 -9.67 20.65
N THR A 172 10.28 -9.63 21.94
CA THR A 172 10.26 -10.82 22.81
C THR A 172 9.19 -11.83 22.36
N ILE A 173 8.00 -11.35 22.01
CA ILE A 173 6.90 -12.18 21.52
C ILE A 173 7.24 -12.75 20.13
N ARG A 174 7.79 -11.92 19.27
CA ARG A 174 8.21 -12.34 17.92
C ARG A 174 9.24 -13.47 17.96
N GLU A 175 10.22 -13.38 18.84
CA GLU A 175 11.29 -14.37 18.97
C GLU A 175 10.86 -15.64 19.70
N LYS A 176 10.09 -15.50 20.79
CA LYS A 176 9.72 -16.64 21.64
C LYS A 176 8.46 -17.37 21.20
N GLU A 177 7.55 -16.70 20.54
CA GLU A 177 6.27 -17.27 20.13
C GLU A 177 6.17 -17.35 18.60
N SER A 178 5.86 -16.23 17.93
CA SER A 178 5.78 -16.15 16.48
C SER A 178 5.58 -14.72 15.98
N LEU A 179 5.82 -14.50 14.68
CA LEU A 179 5.48 -13.25 14.00
C LEU A 179 3.97 -12.95 14.06
N ALA A 180 3.13 -13.99 13.98
CA ALA A 180 1.67 -13.83 14.05
C ALA A 180 1.21 -13.37 15.45
N ALA A 181 1.80 -13.92 16.52
CA ALA A 181 1.51 -13.48 17.88
C ALA A 181 1.94 -12.02 18.11
N ALA A 182 3.14 -11.63 17.67
CA ALA A 182 3.60 -10.25 17.72
C ALA A 182 2.71 -9.31 16.89
N GLY A 183 2.25 -9.74 15.71
CA GLY A 183 1.28 -9.02 14.88
C GLY A 183 -0.06 -8.78 15.59
N SER A 184 -0.56 -9.76 16.33
CA SER A 184 -1.80 -9.64 17.11
C SER A 184 -1.68 -8.57 18.21
N VAL A 185 -0.53 -8.51 18.88
CA VAL A 185 -0.27 -7.49 19.91
C VAL A 185 -0.19 -6.09 19.29
N LEU A 186 0.48 -5.97 18.12
CA LEU A 186 0.51 -4.69 17.39
C LEU A 186 -0.88 -4.24 16.94
N ASN A 187 -1.71 -5.15 16.45
CA ASN A 187 -3.08 -4.85 16.05
C ASN A 187 -3.92 -4.35 17.24
N MET A 188 -3.78 -4.99 18.39
CA MET A 188 -4.46 -4.59 19.61
C MET A 188 -3.99 -3.19 20.05
N ALA A 189 -2.67 -2.95 20.08
CA ALA A 189 -2.12 -1.64 20.42
C ALA A 189 -2.59 -0.56 19.43
N ALA A 190 -2.53 -0.82 18.13
CA ALA A 190 -3.00 0.09 17.09
C ALA A 190 -4.49 0.41 17.22
N GLY A 191 -5.34 -0.59 17.49
CA GLY A 191 -6.76 -0.40 17.72
C GLY A 191 -7.06 0.54 18.89
N LEU A 192 -6.39 0.34 20.03
CA LEU A 192 -6.50 1.21 21.19
C LEU A 192 -6.03 2.64 20.92
N LEU A 193 -4.91 2.79 20.19
CA LEU A 193 -4.40 4.09 19.79
C LEU A 193 -5.36 4.80 18.83
N LEU A 194 -5.87 4.12 17.81
CA LEU A 194 -6.81 4.68 16.83
C LEU A 194 -8.10 5.20 17.48
N LEU A 195 -8.64 4.47 18.46
CA LEU A 195 -9.83 4.89 19.21
C LEU A 195 -9.62 6.24 19.92
N ASN A 196 -8.40 6.55 20.35
CA ASN A 196 -8.06 7.74 21.11
C ASN A 196 -7.53 8.90 20.25
N VAL A 197 -6.95 8.59 19.09
CA VAL A 197 -6.46 9.60 18.14
C VAL A 197 -7.61 10.27 17.39
N GLY A 198 -8.73 9.54 17.21
CA GLY A 198 -9.87 10.02 16.45
C GLY A 198 -9.71 9.84 14.93
N THR A 199 -10.73 10.30 14.18
CA THR A 199 -10.84 10.08 12.73
C THR A 199 -10.51 11.30 11.88
N ASP A 200 -10.23 12.44 12.47
CA ASP A 200 -9.92 13.68 11.75
C ASP A 200 -8.40 13.78 11.48
N PRO A 201 -7.94 13.50 10.25
CA PRO A 201 -6.52 13.52 9.93
C PRO A 201 -5.93 14.93 9.96
N HIS A 202 -6.75 15.98 9.99
CA HIS A 202 -6.28 17.35 10.14
C HIS A 202 -5.91 17.71 11.58
N LYS A 203 -6.36 16.93 12.56
CA LYS A 203 -6.06 17.13 13.97
C LYS A 203 -4.99 16.19 14.49
N ALA A 204 -5.12 14.92 14.17
CA ALA A 204 -4.15 13.92 14.58
C ALA A 204 -4.15 12.71 13.66
N VAL A 205 -3.00 12.06 13.51
CA VAL A 205 -2.86 10.81 12.77
C VAL A 205 -2.00 9.83 13.53
N LEU A 206 -2.37 8.55 13.47
CA LEU A 206 -1.57 7.44 13.94
C LEU A 206 -0.81 6.82 12.76
N ALA A 207 0.49 6.65 12.90
CA ALA A 207 1.31 5.92 11.94
C ALA A 207 2.18 4.87 12.62
N ARG A 208 2.42 3.76 11.93
CA ARG A 208 3.45 2.80 12.30
C ARG A 208 4.76 3.21 11.62
N LEU A 209 5.80 3.46 12.41
CA LEU A 209 7.12 3.84 11.89
C LEU A 209 7.97 2.62 11.57
N GLU A 210 8.03 1.69 12.52
CA GLU A 210 8.80 0.45 12.43
C GLU A 210 8.21 -0.64 13.33
N ASP A 211 8.89 -1.76 13.44
CA ASP A 211 8.47 -2.87 14.30
C ASP A 211 8.33 -2.45 15.77
N GLY A 212 7.11 -2.51 16.28
CA GLY A 212 6.79 -2.15 17.66
C GLY A 212 6.76 -0.65 17.96
N LEU A 213 6.94 0.24 16.97
CA LEU A 213 6.96 1.69 17.17
C LEU A 213 5.88 2.39 16.37
N PHE A 214 5.05 3.16 17.07
CA PHE A 214 4.04 4.04 16.50
C PHE A 214 4.38 5.51 16.75
N ALA A 215 3.88 6.37 15.86
CA ALA A 215 3.88 7.82 16.03
C ALA A 215 2.44 8.34 15.95
N VAL A 216 2.05 9.17 16.89
CA VAL A 216 0.86 10.01 16.80
C VAL A 216 1.31 11.43 16.57
N VAL A 217 1.01 11.98 15.41
CA VAL A 217 1.31 13.39 15.12
C VAL A 217 0.05 14.21 15.34
N THR A 218 0.18 15.30 16.10
CA THR A 218 -0.91 16.23 16.41
C THR A 218 -0.69 17.55 15.68
N VAL A 219 -1.79 18.15 15.21
CA VAL A 219 -1.81 19.48 14.59
C VAL A 219 -2.96 20.28 15.23
N GLY A 220 -2.70 21.49 15.65
CA GLY A 220 -3.66 22.35 16.30
C GLY A 220 -3.84 22.06 17.81
N SER A 221 -3.16 21.04 18.35
CA SER A 221 -3.17 20.72 19.78
C SER A 221 -1.79 20.25 20.25
N PRO A 222 -1.42 20.52 21.51
CA PRO A 222 -0.14 20.06 22.06
C PRO A 222 -0.04 18.53 22.11
N ALA A 223 1.11 17.98 21.73
CA ALA A 223 1.37 16.54 21.85
C ALA A 223 1.38 16.05 23.29
N ALA A 224 1.76 16.89 24.23
CA ALA A 224 1.71 16.57 25.66
C ALA A 224 0.28 16.22 26.14
N ALA A 225 -0.75 16.88 25.63
CA ALA A 225 -2.15 16.54 25.93
C ALA A 225 -2.53 15.16 25.36
N MET A 226 -2.16 14.90 24.13
CA MET A 226 -2.36 13.58 23.49
C MET A 226 -1.62 12.48 24.25
N LEU A 227 -0.38 12.73 24.67
CA LEU A 227 0.41 11.80 25.47
C LEU A 227 -0.33 11.37 26.75
N GLN A 228 -0.94 12.30 27.47
CA GLN A 228 -1.71 11.98 28.69
C GLN A 228 -2.95 11.15 28.37
N THR A 229 -3.68 11.51 27.31
CA THR A 229 -4.85 10.74 26.84
C THR A 229 -4.47 9.30 26.54
N LEU A 230 -3.40 9.09 25.75
CA LEU A 230 -2.94 7.77 25.35
C LEU A 230 -2.42 6.95 26.55
N ARG A 231 -1.69 7.58 27.49
CA ARG A 231 -1.23 6.91 28.73
C ARG A 231 -2.39 6.41 29.56
N THR A 232 -3.41 7.25 29.75
CA THR A 232 -4.61 6.87 30.50
C THR A 232 -5.32 5.70 29.83
N ALA A 233 -5.60 5.80 28.54
CA ALA A 233 -6.28 4.76 27.77
C ALA A 233 -5.53 3.41 27.78
N MET A 234 -4.21 3.44 27.58
CA MET A 234 -3.39 2.22 27.62
C MET A 234 -3.32 1.60 29.01
N ASN A 235 -3.24 2.41 30.07
CA ASN A 235 -3.25 1.92 31.43
C ASN A 235 -4.60 1.29 31.83
N GLU A 236 -5.71 1.87 31.39
CA GLU A 236 -7.05 1.33 31.62
C GLU A 236 -7.24 0.01 30.87
N ALA A 237 -6.88 -0.04 29.57
CA ALA A 237 -6.94 -1.25 28.78
C ALA A 237 -6.09 -2.38 29.40
N ASN A 238 -4.88 -2.09 29.85
CA ASN A 238 -4.02 -3.09 30.50
C ASN A 238 -4.63 -3.63 31.82
N LYS A 239 -5.35 -2.80 32.58
CA LYS A 239 -6.07 -3.28 33.76
C LYS A 239 -7.21 -4.24 33.40
N GLU A 240 -8.00 -3.92 32.40
CA GLU A 240 -9.10 -4.77 31.93
C GLU A 240 -8.60 -6.08 31.36
N TYR A 241 -7.57 -6.06 30.51
CA TYR A 241 -6.97 -7.27 29.94
C TYR A 241 -6.28 -8.16 30.98
N SER A 242 -5.67 -7.58 32.00
CA SER A 242 -5.06 -8.36 33.09
C SER A 242 -6.07 -9.12 33.94
N ILE A 243 -7.32 -8.68 33.96
CA ILE A 243 -8.42 -9.31 34.70
C ILE A 243 -9.11 -10.42 33.86
N SER A 244 -9.25 -10.20 32.55
CA SER A 244 -10.08 -11.07 31.68
C SER A 244 -9.30 -12.16 30.91
N LEU A 245 -8.02 -11.97 30.67
CA LEU A 245 -7.19 -12.90 29.91
C LEU A 245 -5.95 -13.27 30.71
N SER A 246 -5.85 -14.56 31.10
CA SER A 246 -4.61 -15.10 31.64
C SER A 246 -3.40 -14.59 30.84
N ARG A 247 -2.54 -13.83 31.46
CA ARG A 247 -1.19 -13.30 31.16
C ARG A 247 -0.60 -13.37 29.73
N ARG A 248 -1.22 -14.04 28.78
CA ARG A 248 -0.68 -14.24 27.42
C ARG A 248 -0.90 -13.09 26.43
N GLY A 249 -1.59 -12.03 26.82
CA GLY A 249 -1.91 -10.91 25.92
C GLY A 249 -1.62 -9.52 26.48
N SER A 250 -1.06 -9.40 27.69
CA SER A 250 -0.70 -8.10 28.23
C SER A 250 0.59 -7.60 27.58
N PHE A 251 0.55 -6.36 27.13
CA PHE A 251 1.75 -5.66 26.65
C PHE A 251 1.89 -4.34 27.39
N THR A 252 3.12 -3.86 27.51
CA THR A 252 3.42 -2.55 28.08
C THR A 252 3.86 -1.60 27.00
N THR A 253 3.66 -0.31 27.23
CA THR A 253 4.07 0.73 26.29
C THR A 253 4.91 1.78 26.97
N GLU A 254 5.99 2.19 26.32
CA GLU A 254 6.71 3.42 26.63
C GLU A 254 6.23 4.52 25.69
N MET A 255 6.11 5.73 26.22
CA MET A 255 5.61 6.86 25.45
C MET A 255 6.37 8.13 25.80
N ALA A 256 6.75 8.86 24.76
CA ALA A 256 7.37 10.16 24.88
C ALA A 256 6.81 11.12 23.83
N SER A 257 6.88 12.42 24.11
CA SER A 257 6.45 13.44 23.17
C SER A 257 7.51 14.51 22.96
N ALA A 258 7.41 15.17 21.81
CA ALA A 258 8.14 16.38 21.48
C ALA A 258 7.26 17.33 20.67
N GLU A 259 7.49 18.62 20.83
CA GLU A 259 6.77 19.68 20.13
C GLU A 259 7.66 20.31 19.06
N TRP A 260 7.06 20.77 17.97
CA TRP A 260 7.76 21.50 16.92
C TRP A 260 8.53 22.69 17.47
N GLY A 261 7.94 23.44 18.40
CA GLY A 261 8.54 24.62 19.02
C GLY A 261 9.83 24.34 19.78
N GLU A 262 10.11 23.11 20.18
CA GLU A 262 11.35 22.71 20.84
C GLU A 262 12.53 22.55 19.87
N THR A 263 12.27 22.28 18.60
CA THR A 263 13.30 21.85 17.64
C THR A 263 13.29 22.56 16.30
N SER A 264 12.16 23.12 15.90
CA SER A 264 11.94 23.84 14.61
C SER A 264 12.18 23.00 13.34
N SER A 265 12.26 21.68 13.45
CA SER A 265 12.33 20.77 12.29
C SER A 265 11.70 19.40 12.58
N TRP A 266 11.15 18.78 11.54
CA TRP A 266 10.49 17.48 11.63
C TRP A 266 11.41 16.39 12.17
N ASP A 267 12.59 16.26 11.57
CA ASP A 267 13.52 15.18 11.91
C ASP A 267 14.08 15.34 13.33
N MET A 268 14.34 16.59 13.75
CA MET A 268 14.76 16.89 15.12
C MET A 268 13.66 16.63 16.14
N MET A 269 12.39 16.92 15.80
CA MET A 269 11.26 16.64 16.67
C MET A 269 11.09 15.14 16.90
N LEU A 270 11.17 14.32 15.82
CA LEU A 270 11.15 12.86 15.95
C LEU A 270 12.33 12.35 16.77
N SER A 271 13.55 12.83 16.50
CA SER A 271 14.75 12.43 17.24
C SER A 271 14.68 12.81 18.72
N LEU A 272 14.13 13.98 19.03
CA LEU A 272 13.94 14.41 20.40
C LEU A 272 12.92 13.51 21.14
N ALA A 273 11.78 13.21 20.51
CA ALA A 273 10.80 12.29 21.07
C ALA A 273 11.42 10.90 21.29
N GLN A 274 12.24 10.43 20.34
CA GLN A 274 12.92 9.14 20.46
C GLN A 274 13.98 9.11 21.57
N SER A 275 14.68 10.21 21.80
CA SER A 275 15.65 10.29 22.91
C SER A 275 15.00 10.32 24.30
N ARG A 276 13.70 10.65 24.37
CA ARG A 276 12.89 10.68 25.59
C ARG A 276 12.14 9.35 25.84
N LEU A 277 12.10 8.50 24.84
CA LEU A 277 11.47 7.18 24.87
C LEU A 277 12.38 6.12 25.49
#